data_85921b5360c2af37262777e14273e3c1
#
_entry.id   85921b5360c2af37262777e14273e3c1
#
_cell.length_a   1.000
_cell.length_b   1.000
_cell.length_c   1.000
_cell.angle_alpha   90.00
_cell.angle_beta   90.00
_cell.angle_gamma   90.00
#
_symmetry.space_group_name_H-M   'P 1'
#
loop_
_entity.id
_entity.type
_entity.pdbx_description
1 polymer ?
#
loop_
_entity_poly.entity_id
_entity_poly.type
_entity_poly.pdbx_seq_one_letter_code
_entity_poly.pdbx_strand_id
1 'polypeptide(L)'
;MKKLFLTGALLIFVALQALAVVSLDEFLSQKGIKEVRTLQNESTFERIIEVLIEQPIDHRNPDGESFMQRIYISHVDPSLPVVMVTAGYDANYYYTSEITAELRCNQIMVEHRYFGKSTPDSLYWQYLDTWQAATDHHMIVSLFKELYPEQWISTGISKGGQTVMYHSYYYPEDVDVRVPYVAPLNFGVEDERIYSFLDHVGSPKERRKVKKFQKMALKNQEDYLDAFKAFSEKKGYTYELTGGVEKAYEYCVLEYSFAYWQWGYVPSKKIPGKAAKAEEIIEHMNRVAGFDYFSDQFIVEYRPFFYQALTEMGYYGYDLDVFEKYLQHVDNPIFTFTFPESVELSFNEGLSVDLQKYLNEEAENYIFIYGEYDTWSATAVTSIGDSNSKIFFKEGGSHRTRINNMPKEQKEEVYTALGSFLH
;
A
#
# COMPACT_ATOMS: atom_id res chain seq x y z
N MET A 1 57.77 -28.94 -60.66
CA MET A 1 57.18 -27.71 -60.10
C MET A 1 56.05 -28.08 -59.13
N LYS A 2 56.34 -28.11 -57.83
CA LYS A 2 55.41 -28.43 -56.78
C LYS A 2 54.95 -27.07 -56.13
N LYS A 3 53.65 -26.77 -56.26
CA LYS A 3 53.05 -25.61 -55.56
C LYS A 3 52.70 -26.01 -54.13
N LEU A 4 53.33 -25.36 -53.19
CA LEU A 4 52.97 -25.42 -51.76
C LEU A 4 51.75 -24.51 -51.54
N PHE A 5 50.65 -25.09 -51.02
CA PHE A 5 49.53 -24.35 -50.47
C PHE A 5 49.75 -24.12 -48.98
N LEU A 6 49.91 -22.90 -48.59
CA LEU A 6 49.96 -22.46 -47.16
C LEU A 6 48.54 -22.12 -46.77
N THR A 7 47.89 -22.96 -45.95
CA THR A 7 46.61 -22.66 -45.29
C THR A 7 46.93 -21.97 -43.96
N GLY A 8 46.70 -20.67 -43.93
CA GLY A 8 46.75 -19.90 -42.70
C GLY A 8 45.44 -20.09 -41.92
N ALA A 9 45.53 -20.76 -40.79
CA ALA A 9 44.43 -20.84 -39.84
C ALA A 9 44.42 -19.54 -39.02
N LEU A 10 43.39 -18.68 -39.23
CA LEU A 10 43.12 -17.48 -38.43
C LEU A 10 42.39 -17.94 -37.14
N LEU A 11 43.13 -18.03 -36.04
CA LEU A 11 42.59 -18.23 -34.70
C LEU A 11 41.95 -16.94 -34.22
N ILE A 12 40.62 -16.86 -34.31
CA ILE A 12 39.84 -15.78 -33.68
C ILE A 12 39.80 -16.10 -32.18
N PHE A 13 40.60 -15.40 -31.37
CA PHE A 13 40.48 -15.36 -29.94
C PHE A 13 39.26 -14.46 -29.60
N VAL A 14 38.11 -15.06 -29.35
CA VAL A 14 37.01 -14.38 -28.68
C VAL A 14 37.41 -14.33 -27.21
N ALA A 15 37.93 -13.21 -26.76
CA ALA A 15 38.07 -12.93 -25.35
C ALA A 15 36.66 -12.73 -24.77
N LEU A 16 36.11 -13.77 -24.13
CA LEU A 16 35.04 -13.54 -23.15
C LEU A 16 35.67 -12.70 -22.04
N GLN A 17 35.43 -11.40 -22.06
CA GLN A 17 35.56 -10.63 -20.86
C GLN A 17 34.46 -11.10 -19.93
N ALA A 18 34.77 -11.93 -18.95
CA ALA A 18 33.95 -12.10 -17.77
C ALA A 18 33.79 -10.69 -17.19
N LEU A 19 32.63 -10.08 -17.35
CA LEU A 19 32.27 -8.87 -16.64
C LEU A 19 32.44 -9.22 -15.16
N ALA A 20 33.42 -8.61 -14.50
CA ALA A 20 33.58 -8.80 -13.08
C ALA A 20 32.27 -8.34 -12.42
N VAL A 21 31.62 -9.25 -11.69
CA VAL A 21 30.42 -8.93 -10.93
C VAL A 21 30.81 -7.86 -9.92
N VAL A 22 30.27 -6.66 -10.08
CA VAL A 22 30.52 -5.54 -9.16
C VAL A 22 29.88 -5.90 -7.81
N SER A 23 30.64 -5.80 -6.72
CA SER A 23 30.10 -6.03 -5.38
C SER A 23 29.15 -4.90 -4.98
N LEU A 24 28.23 -5.18 -4.03
CA LEU A 24 27.33 -4.14 -3.50
C LEU A 24 28.12 -2.93 -2.98
N ASP A 25 29.21 -3.14 -2.23
CA ASP A 25 30.02 -2.05 -1.68
C ASP A 25 30.70 -1.21 -2.76
N GLU A 26 31.20 -1.85 -3.79
CA GLU A 26 31.81 -1.16 -4.92
C GLU A 26 30.76 -0.35 -5.71
N PHE A 27 29.58 -0.93 -5.96
CA PHE A 27 28.46 -0.25 -6.61
C PHE A 27 28.03 0.99 -5.83
N LEU A 28 27.76 0.85 -4.52
CA LEU A 28 27.35 1.96 -3.66
C LEU A 28 28.41 3.06 -3.65
N SER A 29 29.70 2.69 -3.58
CA SER A 29 30.81 3.64 -3.63
C SER A 29 30.89 4.38 -4.97
N GLN A 30 30.75 3.69 -6.09
CA GLN A 30 30.76 4.29 -7.44
C GLN A 30 29.60 5.27 -7.64
N LYS A 31 28.42 4.96 -7.07
CA LYS A 31 27.22 5.82 -7.14
C LYS A 31 27.19 6.91 -6.06
N GLY A 32 28.17 6.96 -5.17
CA GLY A 32 28.22 7.92 -4.07
C GLY A 32 27.13 7.71 -3.01
N ILE A 33 26.51 6.53 -2.98
CA ILE A 33 25.44 6.17 -2.04
C ILE A 33 26.07 5.78 -0.71
N LYS A 34 25.66 6.47 0.37
CA LYS A 34 26.15 6.20 1.72
C LYS A 34 25.19 5.29 2.48
N GLU A 35 25.77 4.25 3.06
CA GLU A 35 25.04 3.44 4.05
C GLU A 35 24.75 4.28 5.30
N VAL A 36 23.48 4.22 5.75
CA VAL A 36 23.05 4.82 7.03
C VAL A 36 23.36 3.87 8.18
N ARG A 37 22.99 2.59 7.99
CA ARG A 37 23.25 1.52 8.97
C ARG A 37 23.13 0.14 8.34
N THR A 38 23.87 -0.83 8.89
CA THR A 38 23.60 -2.27 8.71
C THR A 38 22.53 -2.73 9.71
N LEU A 39 21.57 -3.53 9.25
CA LEU A 39 20.59 -4.17 10.12
C LEU A 39 21.07 -5.55 10.53
N GLN A 40 20.65 -6.00 11.73
CA GLN A 40 20.86 -7.38 12.15
C GLN A 40 20.12 -8.32 11.21
N ASN A 41 20.80 -9.38 10.79
CA ASN A 41 20.30 -10.32 9.82
C ASN A 41 20.22 -11.72 10.46
N GLU A 42 18.99 -12.20 10.68
CA GLU A 42 18.71 -13.59 11.10
C GLU A 42 18.28 -14.47 9.92
N SER A 43 18.43 -13.96 8.69
CA SER A 43 17.89 -14.55 7.46
C SER A 43 18.99 -15.04 6.50
N THR A 44 18.56 -15.44 5.31
CA THR A 44 19.42 -15.94 4.22
C THR A 44 20.14 -14.84 3.44
N PHE A 45 19.96 -13.56 3.76
CA PHE A 45 20.66 -12.46 3.10
C PHE A 45 22.13 -12.41 3.53
N GLU A 46 23.02 -12.08 2.61
CA GLU A 46 24.40 -11.77 2.95
C GLU A 46 24.46 -10.47 3.76
N ARG A 47 23.66 -9.49 3.38
CA ARG A 47 23.64 -8.18 4.03
C ARG A 47 22.26 -7.50 3.91
N ILE A 48 21.87 -6.79 4.97
CA ILE A 48 20.72 -5.89 4.96
C ILE A 48 21.19 -4.50 5.40
N ILE A 49 20.99 -3.49 4.53
CA ILE A 49 21.40 -2.12 4.80
C ILE A 49 20.26 -1.13 4.57
N GLU A 50 20.29 -0.04 5.34
CA GLU A 50 19.50 1.17 5.08
C GLU A 50 20.37 2.19 4.38
N VAL A 51 19.90 2.74 3.27
CA VAL A 51 20.54 3.83 2.56
C VAL A 51 19.55 4.96 2.27
N LEU A 52 20.07 6.14 1.97
CA LEU A 52 19.28 7.28 1.51
C LEU A 52 19.69 7.60 0.07
N ILE A 53 18.70 7.73 -0.80
CA ILE A 53 18.86 8.10 -2.21
C ILE A 53 18.32 9.50 -2.40
N GLU A 54 19.07 10.37 -3.04
CA GLU A 54 18.60 11.70 -3.39
C GLU A 54 17.58 11.62 -4.54
N GLN A 55 16.43 12.27 -4.36
CA GLN A 55 15.36 12.36 -5.34
C GLN A 55 14.94 13.81 -5.54
N PRO A 56 14.64 14.26 -6.76
CA PRO A 56 14.02 15.56 -6.98
C PRO A 56 12.64 15.64 -6.30
N ILE A 57 12.30 16.78 -5.71
CA ILE A 57 10.92 17.04 -5.25
C ILE A 57 10.00 17.05 -6.46
N ASP A 58 10.42 17.71 -7.55
CA ASP A 58 9.71 17.71 -8.84
C ASP A 58 10.59 17.07 -9.93
N HIS A 59 10.23 15.88 -10.36
CA HIS A 59 10.92 15.19 -11.45
C HIS A 59 10.80 15.88 -12.83
N ARG A 60 9.87 16.85 -12.97
CA ARG A 60 9.81 17.71 -14.17
C ARG A 60 10.87 18.81 -14.14
N ASN A 61 11.49 19.06 -12.98
CA ASN A 61 12.56 20.02 -12.76
C ASN A 61 13.67 19.39 -11.89
N PRO A 62 14.42 18.38 -12.41
CA PRO A 62 15.34 17.58 -11.63
C PRO A 62 16.55 18.36 -11.05
N ASP A 63 16.84 19.54 -11.58
CA ASP A 63 17.89 20.42 -11.06
C ASP A 63 17.39 21.36 -9.94
N GLY A 64 16.11 21.20 -9.52
CA GLY A 64 15.48 21.97 -8.46
C GLY A 64 15.79 21.47 -7.05
N GLU A 65 14.85 21.67 -6.12
CA GLU A 65 14.99 21.12 -4.77
C GLU A 65 14.88 19.60 -4.76
N SER A 66 15.64 18.96 -3.86
CA SER A 66 15.68 17.51 -3.68
C SER A 66 15.33 17.10 -2.24
N PHE A 67 15.07 15.84 -2.03
CA PHE A 67 14.93 15.22 -0.72
C PHE A 67 15.64 13.87 -0.69
N MET A 68 15.88 13.36 0.52
CA MET A 68 16.51 12.05 0.71
C MET A 68 15.44 10.99 0.91
N GLN A 69 15.38 10.01 -0.02
CA GLN A 69 14.46 8.89 0.07
C GLN A 69 15.10 7.70 0.75
N ARG A 70 14.46 7.14 1.79
CA ARG A 70 14.93 5.95 2.51
C ARG A 70 14.57 4.69 1.74
N ILE A 71 15.57 3.83 1.56
CA ILE A 71 15.37 2.46 1.09
C ILE A 71 16.13 1.46 1.97
N TYR A 72 15.67 0.21 1.99
CA TYR A 72 16.39 -0.93 2.55
C TYR A 72 16.79 -1.87 1.43
N ILE A 73 18.04 -2.27 1.40
CA ILE A 73 18.59 -3.24 0.44
C ILE A 73 18.92 -4.51 1.20
N SER A 74 18.32 -5.61 0.79
CA SER A 74 18.61 -6.95 1.28
C SER A 74 19.29 -7.72 0.16
N HIS A 75 20.58 -7.85 0.27
CA HIS A 75 21.43 -8.42 -0.75
C HIS A 75 21.68 -9.90 -0.51
N VAL A 76 21.57 -10.70 -1.56
CA VAL A 76 21.96 -12.11 -1.62
C VAL A 76 23.04 -12.29 -2.67
N ASP A 77 22.72 -12.05 -3.95
CA ASP A 77 23.62 -12.22 -5.10
C ASP A 77 23.10 -11.40 -6.29
N PRO A 78 23.95 -10.68 -7.04
CA PRO A 78 23.53 -9.91 -8.21
C PRO A 78 22.87 -10.75 -9.33
N SER A 79 23.14 -12.04 -9.40
CA SER A 79 22.56 -12.95 -10.40
C SER A 79 21.17 -13.47 -10.03
N LEU A 80 20.58 -13.02 -8.92
CA LEU A 80 19.24 -13.40 -8.50
C LEU A 80 18.24 -12.26 -8.75
N PRO A 81 16.95 -12.58 -8.95
CA PRO A 81 15.90 -11.58 -9.08
C PRO A 81 15.84 -10.59 -7.91
N VAL A 82 15.17 -9.47 -8.13
CA VAL A 82 14.89 -8.47 -7.10
C VAL A 82 13.39 -8.36 -6.86
N VAL A 83 12.98 -8.37 -5.59
CA VAL A 83 11.65 -7.97 -5.17
C VAL A 83 11.70 -6.53 -4.69
N MET A 84 11.10 -5.59 -5.43
CA MET A 84 10.87 -4.23 -4.98
C MET A 84 9.59 -4.18 -4.16
N VAL A 85 9.73 -3.84 -2.87
CA VAL A 85 8.59 -3.65 -1.96
C VAL A 85 8.27 -2.16 -1.89
N THR A 86 7.12 -1.77 -2.44
CA THR A 86 6.61 -0.41 -2.32
C THR A 86 5.86 -0.28 -0.99
N ALA A 87 6.41 0.43 -0.01
CA ALA A 87 5.79 0.55 1.31
C ALA A 87 4.43 1.26 1.27
N GLY A 88 4.29 2.24 0.37
CA GLY A 88 3.08 3.07 0.24
C GLY A 88 2.97 4.17 1.31
N TYR A 89 3.59 3.98 2.45
CA TYR A 89 3.66 4.86 3.62
C TYR A 89 5.10 4.97 4.11
N ASP A 90 5.29 5.24 5.41
CA ASP A 90 6.58 5.14 6.07
C ASP A 90 7.13 3.69 6.07
N ALA A 91 8.44 3.58 6.12
CA ALA A 91 9.16 2.32 6.28
C ALA A 91 10.03 2.37 7.56
N ASN A 92 9.39 2.66 8.70
CA ASN A 92 10.08 2.77 9.98
C ASN A 92 10.63 1.43 10.48
N TYR A 93 10.14 0.32 9.93
CA TYR A 93 10.66 -1.02 10.20
C TYR A 93 10.88 -1.78 8.89
N TYR A 94 11.95 -2.54 8.85
CA TYR A 94 12.25 -3.46 7.77
C TYR A 94 11.48 -4.78 7.97
N TYR A 95 11.02 -5.36 6.86
CA TYR A 95 10.53 -6.75 6.83
C TYR A 95 10.88 -7.42 5.50
N THR A 96 11.01 -8.75 5.54
CA THR A 96 11.17 -9.57 4.33
C THR A 96 9.79 -9.92 3.77
N SER A 97 9.54 -9.62 2.50
CA SER A 97 8.30 -10.01 1.83
C SER A 97 8.19 -11.53 1.70
N GLU A 98 6.96 -12.06 1.69
CA GLU A 98 6.78 -13.50 1.52
C GLU A 98 7.25 -14.00 0.13
N ILE A 99 7.20 -13.15 -0.89
CA ILE A 99 7.74 -13.45 -2.23
C ILE A 99 9.27 -13.56 -2.18
N THR A 100 9.93 -12.61 -1.53
CA THR A 100 11.39 -12.65 -1.34
C THR A 100 11.83 -13.88 -0.57
N ALA A 101 11.09 -14.23 0.48
CA ALA A 101 11.40 -15.42 1.29
C ALA A 101 11.22 -16.72 0.50
N GLU A 102 10.19 -16.83 -0.35
CA GLU A 102 9.94 -17.99 -1.20
C GLU A 102 11.00 -18.12 -2.29
N LEU A 103 11.31 -17.04 -3.00
CA LEU A 103 12.30 -17.03 -4.09
C LEU A 103 13.75 -17.01 -3.59
N ARG A 104 14.00 -16.69 -2.33
CA ARG A 104 15.34 -16.53 -1.73
C ARG A 104 16.23 -15.58 -2.53
N CYS A 105 15.66 -14.46 -2.94
CA CYS A 105 16.28 -13.48 -3.84
C CYS A 105 16.57 -12.16 -3.14
N ASN A 106 17.05 -11.16 -3.88
CA ASN A 106 17.31 -9.82 -3.36
C ASN A 106 15.99 -9.09 -3.08
N GLN A 107 16.02 -8.09 -2.19
CA GLN A 107 14.89 -7.21 -1.94
C GLN A 107 15.33 -5.76 -1.82
N ILE A 108 14.55 -4.85 -2.42
CA ILE A 108 14.67 -3.40 -2.19
C ILE A 108 13.32 -2.91 -1.68
N MET A 109 13.28 -2.45 -0.42
CA MET A 109 12.07 -1.87 0.18
C MET A 109 12.18 -0.35 0.13
N VAL A 110 11.17 0.30 -0.47
CA VAL A 110 11.16 1.73 -0.74
C VAL A 110 10.13 2.42 0.13
N GLU A 111 10.56 3.39 0.94
CA GLU A 111 9.67 4.29 1.66
C GLU A 111 9.02 5.27 0.68
N HIS A 112 7.73 5.53 0.84
CA HIS A 112 7.03 6.46 -0.03
C HIS A 112 7.43 7.92 0.26
N ARG A 113 7.56 8.76 -0.80
CA ARG A 113 7.80 10.21 -0.61
C ARG A 113 6.79 10.83 0.34
N TYR A 114 7.20 11.83 1.10
CA TYR A 114 6.42 12.56 2.13
C TYR A 114 6.10 11.73 3.39
N PHE A 115 6.71 10.56 3.56
CA PHE A 115 6.59 9.75 4.77
C PHE A 115 7.95 9.54 5.43
N GLY A 116 7.95 9.43 6.77
CA GLY A 116 9.11 9.08 7.57
C GLY A 116 10.34 9.91 7.24
N LYS A 117 11.45 9.26 6.88
CA LYS A 117 12.69 9.93 6.48
C LYS A 117 12.67 10.46 5.03
N SER A 118 11.66 10.05 4.26
CA SER A 118 11.48 10.47 2.87
C SER A 118 10.58 11.70 2.73
N THR A 119 10.49 12.50 3.80
CA THR A 119 9.73 13.75 3.82
C THR A 119 10.65 14.91 3.42
N PRO A 120 10.33 15.69 2.36
CA PRO A 120 11.05 16.90 2.03
C PRO A 120 10.99 17.95 3.14
N ASP A 121 11.99 18.82 3.26
CA ASP A 121 12.00 19.92 4.22
C ASP A 121 10.84 20.91 3.97
N SER A 122 10.44 21.09 2.70
CA SER A 122 9.29 21.90 2.29
C SER A 122 8.19 21.01 1.72
N LEU A 123 6.97 21.12 2.25
CA LEU A 123 5.82 20.35 1.82
C LEU A 123 5.07 21.06 0.69
N TYR A 124 5.43 20.79 -0.55
CA TYR A 124 4.74 21.25 -1.74
C TYR A 124 3.74 20.19 -2.20
N TRP A 125 2.49 20.28 -1.74
CA TRP A 125 1.46 19.25 -1.98
C TRP A 125 1.29 18.90 -3.46
N GLN A 126 1.43 19.84 -4.38
CA GLN A 126 1.34 19.58 -5.84
C GLN A 126 2.39 18.60 -6.37
N TYR A 127 3.46 18.31 -5.63
CA TYR A 127 4.47 17.32 -6.00
C TYR A 127 4.29 15.97 -5.29
N LEU A 128 3.18 15.80 -4.56
CA LEU A 128 2.77 14.53 -4.01
C LEU A 128 1.68 13.89 -4.90
N ASP A 129 1.90 13.87 -6.18
CA ASP A 129 1.07 13.13 -7.13
C ASP A 129 1.57 11.70 -7.36
N THR A 130 0.75 10.83 -7.97
CA THR A 130 1.09 9.43 -8.23
C THR A 130 2.19 9.29 -9.28
N TRP A 131 2.31 10.23 -10.21
CA TRP A 131 3.38 10.22 -11.22
C TRP A 131 4.75 10.52 -10.59
N GLN A 132 4.83 11.51 -9.71
CA GLN A 132 6.08 11.82 -8.97
C GLN A 132 6.52 10.62 -8.14
N ALA A 133 5.59 9.98 -7.41
CA ALA A 133 5.88 8.79 -6.62
C ALA A 133 6.30 7.59 -7.49
N ALA A 134 5.67 7.39 -8.65
CA ALA A 134 6.07 6.37 -9.61
C ALA A 134 7.45 6.63 -10.19
N THR A 135 7.79 7.91 -10.44
CA THR A 135 9.11 8.31 -10.96
C THR A 135 10.21 8.07 -9.94
N ASP A 136 9.96 8.25 -8.62
CA ASP A 136 10.92 7.84 -7.58
C ASP A 136 11.27 6.35 -7.71
N HIS A 137 10.27 5.48 -7.87
CA HIS A 137 10.48 4.04 -8.03
C HIS A 137 11.21 3.72 -9.33
N HIS A 138 10.87 4.40 -10.44
CA HIS A 138 11.58 4.29 -11.71
C HIS A 138 13.06 4.63 -11.60
N MET A 139 13.40 5.71 -10.91
CA MET A 139 14.79 6.10 -10.69
C MET A 139 15.55 5.05 -9.87
N ILE A 140 14.92 4.48 -8.85
CA ILE A 140 15.51 3.39 -8.06
C ILE A 140 15.71 2.14 -8.91
N VAL A 141 14.69 1.71 -9.68
CA VAL A 141 14.81 0.54 -10.58
C VAL A 141 15.93 0.76 -11.59
N SER A 142 15.93 1.91 -12.27
CA SER A 142 16.95 2.26 -13.27
C SER A 142 18.37 2.23 -12.68
N LEU A 143 18.54 2.76 -11.47
CA LEU A 143 19.83 2.77 -10.77
C LEU A 143 20.29 1.35 -10.40
N PHE A 144 19.42 0.55 -9.80
CA PHE A 144 19.81 -0.75 -9.28
C PHE A 144 19.80 -1.88 -10.32
N LYS A 145 19.16 -1.70 -11.50
CA LYS A 145 19.33 -2.62 -12.64
C LYS A 145 20.78 -2.74 -13.11
N GLU A 146 21.61 -1.73 -12.83
CA GLU A 146 23.06 -1.82 -13.11
C GLU A 146 23.78 -2.85 -12.21
N LEU A 147 23.30 -3.07 -10.99
CA LEU A 147 23.82 -4.07 -10.05
C LEU A 147 23.06 -5.41 -10.17
N TYR A 148 21.73 -5.35 -10.34
CA TYR A 148 20.84 -6.50 -10.41
C TYR A 148 20.15 -6.58 -11.77
N PRO A 149 20.83 -7.16 -12.78
CA PRO A 149 20.33 -7.19 -14.16
C PRO A 149 19.25 -8.23 -14.43
N GLU A 150 18.94 -9.09 -13.45
CA GLU A 150 17.93 -10.14 -13.55
C GLU A 150 16.50 -9.60 -13.39
N GLN A 151 15.50 -10.50 -13.33
CA GLN A 151 14.09 -10.12 -13.26
C GLN A 151 13.75 -9.31 -12.00
N TRP A 152 12.81 -8.39 -12.18
CA TRP A 152 12.28 -7.54 -11.12
C TRP A 152 10.80 -7.84 -10.87
N ILE A 153 10.46 -7.98 -9.59
CA ILE A 153 9.08 -8.17 -9.11
C ILE A 153 8.73 -6.96 -8.27
N SER A 154 7.62 -6.28 -8.56
CA SER A 154 7.09 -5.22 -7.70
C SER A 154 5.97 -5.76 -6.84
N THR A 155 5.97 -5.45 -5.55
CA THR A 155 4.93 -5.86 -4.60
C THR A 155 4.66 -4.79 -3.55
N GLY A 156 3.44 -4.75 -3.04
CA GLY A 156 3.03 -3.81 -2.00
C GLY A 156 1.66 -4.17 -1.45
N ILE A 157 1.37 -3.64 -0.26
CA ILE A 157 0.14 -3.94 0.47
C ILE A 157 -0.72 -2.69 0.56
N SER A 158 -2.03 -2.80 0.28
CA SER A 158 -2.97 -1.67 0.40
C SER A 158 -2.52 -0.49 -0.48
N LYS A 159 -2.28 0.69 0.07
CA LYS A 159 -1.68 1.82 -0.66
C LYS A 159 -0.35 1.44 -1.33
N GLY A 160 0.47 0.58 -0.72
CA GLY A 160 1.67 0.05 -1.40
C GLY A 160 1.30 -0.74 -2.65
N GLY A 161 0.23 -1.53 -2.63
CA GLY A 161 -0.28 -2.21 -3.81
C GLY A 161 -0.87 -1.25 -4.86
N GLN A 162 -1.51 -0.16 -4.45
CA GLN A 162 -1.88 0.93 -5.37
C GLN A 162 -0.63 1.55 -6.01
N THR A 163 0.43 1.77 -5.22
CA THR A 163 1.72 2.27 -5.73
C THR A 163 2.31 1.33 -6.79
N VAL A 164 2.20 0.00 -6.62
CA VAL A 164 2.59 -0.98 -7.66
C VAL A 164 1.82 -0.73 -8.96
N MET A 165 0.50 -0.54 -8.87
CA MET A 165 -0.33 -0.32 -10.06
C MET A 165 0.01 1.00 -10.77
N TYR A 166 0.14 2.11 -10.04
CA TYR A 166 0.52 3.41 -10.61
C TYR A 166 1.94 3.41 -11.16
N HIS A 167 2.90 2.78 -10.48
CA HIS A 167 4.26 2.62 -10.99
C HIS A 167 4.26 1.90 -12.34
N SER A 168 3.56 0.78 -12.44
CA SER A 168 3.46 0.02 -13.68
C SER A 168 2.70 0.76 -14.79
N TYR A 169 1.70 1.57 -14.44
CA TYR A 169 0.96 2.39 -15.41
C TYR A 169 1.88 3.43 -16.08
N TYR A 170 2.73 4.09 -15.31
CA TYR A 170 3.65 5.10 -15.84
C TYR A 170 4.94 4.51 -16.42
N TYR A 171 5.40 3.37 -15.88
CA TYR A 171 6.67 2.72 -16.25
C TYR A 171 6.50 1.20 -16.40
N PRO A 172 5.79 0.75 -17.45
CA PRO A 172 5.42 -0.66 -17.62
C PRO A 172 6.62 -1.60 -17.79
N GLU A 173 7.76 -1.09 -18.29
CA GLU A 173 8.97 -1.87 -18.57
C GLU A 173 9.93 -2.01 -17.37
N ASP A 174 9.59 -1.38 -16.24
CA ASP A 174 10.50 -1.37 -15.10
C ASP A 174 10.59 -2.71 -14.39
N VAL A 175 9.51 -3.48 -14.36
CA VAL A 175 9.43 -4.76 -13.66
C VAL A 175 8.75 -5.82 -14.51
N ASP A 176 9.12 -7.08 -14.30
CA ASP A 176 8.60 -8.21 -15.05
C ASP A 176 7.28 -8.74 -14.46
N VAL A 177 7.11 -8.69 -13.14
CA VAL A 177 5.91 -9.20 -12.43
C VAL A 177 5.44 -8.20 -11.37
N ARG A 178 4.11 -8.08 -11.22
CA ARG A 178 3.44 -7.18 -10.27
C ARG A 178 2.53 -7.98 -9.33
N VAL A 179 2.74 -7.83 -8.02
CA VAL A 179 1.95 -8.57 -7.02
C VAL A 179 1.36 -7.60 -5.99
N PRO A 180 0.29 -6.87 -6.34
CA PRO A 180 -0.42 -6.00 -5.40
C PRO A 180 -1.32 -6.80 -4.47
N TYR A 181 -1.20 -6.56 -3.16
CA TYR A 181 -2.04 -7.17 -2.12
C TYR A 181 -3.09 -6.19 -1.63
N VAL A 182 -4.34 -6.62 -1.58
CA VAL A 182 -5.49 -5.90 -1.03
C VAL A 182 -5.53 -4.42 -1.46
N ALA A 183 -5.18 -4.20 -2.72
CA ALA A 183 -5.01 -2.88 -3.32
C ALA A 183 -6.31 -2.44 -4.00
N PRO A 184 -6.99 -1.40 -3.48
CA PRO A 184 -8.21 -0.89 -4.12
C PRO A 184 -7.89 -0.11 -5.39
N LEU A 185 -8.86 -0.03 -6.28
CA LEU A 185 -8.91 0.91 -7.39
C LEU A 185 -10.21 1.70 -7.28
N ASN A 186 -10.15 2.86 -6.63
CA ASN A 186 -11.32 3.69 -6.41
C ASN A 186 -11.51 4.68 -7.57
N PHE A 187 -12.76 5.03 -7.89
CA PHE A 187 -13.12 5.95 -8.97
C PHE A 187 -13.61 7.32 -8.47
N GLY A 188 -13.55 7.56 -7.17
CA GLY A 188 -13.95 8.81 -6.56
C GLY A 188 -13.48 8.94 -5.12
N VAL A 189 -13.60 10.12 -4.55
CA VAL A 189 -13.30 10.38 -3.12
C VAL A 189 -14.34 9.74 -2.19
N GLU A 190 -15.46 9.31 -2.76
CA GLU A 190 -16.54 8.56 -2.13
C GLU A 190 -17.01 7.48 -3.11
N ASP A 191 -16.39 6.31 -3.02
CA ASP A 191 -16.71 5.22 -3.93
C ASP A 191 -17.92 4.41 -3.44
N GLU A 192 -19.08 4.61 -4.04
CA GLU A 192 -20.35 4.01 -3.64
C GLU A 192 -20.39 2.47 -3.71
N ARG A 193 -19.43 1.84 -4.40
CA ARG A 193 -19.31 0.37 -4.40
C ARG A 193 -19.11 -0.19 -3.00
N ILE A 194 -18.50 0.60 -2.11
CA ILE A 194 -18.27 0.24 -0.71
C ILE A 194 -19.60 0.11 0.06
N TYR A 195 -20.57 0.98 -0.19
CA TYR A 195 -21.90 0.89 0.44
C TYR A 195 -22.62 -0.40 0.04
N SER A 196 -22.65 -0.67 -1.28
CA SER A 196 -23.21 -1.91 -1.78
C SER A 196 -22.51 -3.15 -1.19
N PHE A 197 -21.19 -3.13 -1.08
CA PHE A 197 -20.42 -4.23 -0.49
C PHE A 197 -20.80 -4.45 0.99
N LEU A 198 -20.84 -3.39 1.79
CA LEU A 198 -21.20 -3.47 3.22
C LEU A 198 -22.62 -4.01 3.45
N ASP A 199 -23.52 -3.82 2.49
CA ASP A 199 -24.87 -4.39 2.54
C ASP A 199 -24.93 -5.88 2.15
N HIS A 200 -23.87 -6.44 1.55
CA HIS A 200 -23.85 -7.82 1.05
C HIS A 200 -22.77 -8.72 1.67
N VAL A 201 -21.67 -8.18 2.21
CA VAL A 201 -20.55 -8.93 2.76
C VAL A 201 -20.96 -9.85 3.91
N GLY A 202 -20.37 -11.04 3.99
CA GLY A 202 -20.59 -12.00 5.05
C GLY A 202 -22.05 -12.46 5.19
N SER A 203 -22.43 -12.85 6.41
CA SER A 203 -23.80 -13.33 6.65
C SER A 203 -24.79 -12.19 6.98
N PRO A 204 -26.07 -12.28 6.56
CA PRO A 204 -27.10 -11.30 6.95
C PRO A 204 -27.26 -11.13 8.47
N LYS A 205 -26.96 -12.17 9.25
CA LYS A 205 -27.00 -12.13 10.71
C LYS A 205 -25.90 -11.23 11.27
N GLU A 206 -24.71 -11.31 10.72
CA GLU A 206 -23.56 -10.50 11.14
C GLU A 206 -23.76 -9.04 10.78
N ARG A 207 -24.13 -8.74 9.53
CA ARG A 207 -24.45 -7.38 9.09
C ARG A 207 -25.51 -6.70 9.97
N ARG A 208 -26.60 -7.41 10.26
CA ARG A 208 -27.64 -6.89 11.19
C ARG A 208 -27.08 -6.61 12.58
N LYS A 209 -26.12 -7.42 13.07
CA LYS A 209 -25.53 -7.23 14.39
C LYS A 209 -24.58 -6.03 14.43
N VAL A 210 -23.77 -5.84 13.39
CA VAL A 210 -22.92 -4.68 13.19
C VAL A 210 -23.77 -3.40 13.15
N LYS A 211 -24.74 -3.33 12.25
CA LYS A 211 -25.65 -2.18 12.09
C LYS A 211 -26.45 -1.88 13.37
N LYS A 212 -26.86 -2.93 14.11
CA LYS A 212 -27.54 -2.76 15.39
C LYS A 212 -26.63 -2.15 16.46
N PHE A 213 -25.34 -2.51 16.47
CA PHE A 213 -24.38 -1.92 17.38
C PHE A 213 -24.17 -0.43 17.07
N GLN A 214 -23.94 -0.06 15.81
CA GLN A 214 -23.80 1.35 15.40
C GLN A 214 -25.03 2.18 15.79
N LYS A 215 -26.24 1.69 15.48
CA LYS A 215 -27.49 2.36 15.87
C LYS A 215 -27.64 2.51 17.39
N MET A 216 -27.21 1.51 18.16
CA MET A 216 -27.22 1.56 19.62
C MET A 216 -26.24 2.62 20.13
N ALA A 217 -25.00 2.66 19.58
CA ALA A 217 -23.97 3.60 19.98
C ALA A 217 -24.42 5.05 19.69
N LEU A 218 -24.91 5.34 18.48
CA LEU A 218 -25.39 6.67 18.12
C LEU A 218 -26.63 7.09 18.92
N LYS A 219 -27.59 6.19 19.09
CA LYS A 219 -28.84 6.52 19.82
C LYS A 219 -28.62 6.84 21.29
N ASN A 220 -27.59 6.28 21.92
CA ASN A 220 -27.27 6.46 23.32
C ASN A 220 -25.91 7.13 23.50
N GLN A 221 -25.51 8.01 22.56
CA GLN A 221 -24.19 8.64 22.58
C GLN A 221 -23.92 9.43 23.86
N GLU A 222 -24.93 10.08 24.44
CA GLU A 222 -24.81 10.79 25.72
C GLU A 222 -24.34 9.84 26.86
N ASP A 223 -24.80 8.58 26.87
CA ASP A 223 -24.43 7.57 27.86
C ASP A 223 -22.96 7.11 27.69
N TYR A 224 -22.36 7.26 26.49
CA TYR A 224 -21.04 6.72 26.16
C TYR A 224 -19.95 7.80 25.95
N LEU A 225 -20.35 9.04 25.74
CA LEU A 225 -19.43 10.13 25.39
C LEU A 225 -18.40 10.41 26.49
N ASP A 226 -18.79 10.38 27.77
CA ASP A 226 -17.86 10.58 28.88
C ASP A 226 -16.80 9.45 28.94
N ALA A 227 -17.21 8.22 28.67
CA ALA A 227 -16.26 7.09 28.61
C ALA A 227 -15.32 7.21 27.38
N PHE A 228 -15.82 7.73 26.25
CA PHE A 228 -15.01 8.01 25.08
C PHE A 228 -13.98 9.12 25.35
N LYS A 229 -14.40 10.23 25.98
CA LYS A 229 -13.53 11.31 26.42
C LYS A 229 -12.43 10.82 27.36
N ALA A 230 -12.80 10.07 28.39
CA ALA A 230 -11.85 9.51 29.35
C ALA A 230 -10.86 8.54 28.72
N PHE A 231 -11.32 7.70 27.76
CA PHE A 231 -10.45 6.81 26.99
C PHE A 231 -9.46 7.61 26.13
N SER A 232 -9.94 8.61 25.40
CA SER A 232 -9.13 9.43 24.50
C SER A 232 -8.09 10.25 25.27
N GLU A 233 -8.48 10.85 26.40
CA GLU A 233 -7.58 11.59 27.29
C GLU A 233 -6.45 10.68 27.81
N LYS A 234 -6.79 9.47 28.27
CA LYS A 234 -5.80 8.47 28.72
C LYS A 234 -4.81 8.08 27.62
N LYS A 235 -5.22 8.14 26.34
CA LYS A 235 -4.39 7.84 25.19
C LYS A 235 -3.66 9.07 24.62
N GLY A 236 -4.01 10.27 25.08
CA GLY A 236 -3.49 11.53 24.57
C GLY A 236 -4.07 11.92 23.20
N TYR A 237 -5.23 11.39 22.81
CA TYR A 237 -5.89 11.75 21.55
C TYR A 237 -6.62 13.07 21.66
N THR A 238 -6.43 13.93 20.67
CA THR A 238 -7.18 15.17 20.44
C THR A 238 -7.89 15.11 19.09
N TYR A 239 -8.95 15.90 18.88
CA TYR A 239 -9.83 15.78 17.72
C TYR A 239 -10.24 17.15 17.14
N GLU A 240 -9.37 18.15 17.26
CA GLU A 240 -9.64 19.50 16.76
C GLU A 240 -9.82 19.51 15.22
N LEU A 241 -8.96 18.76 14.51
CA LEU A 241 -9.03 18.64 13.05
C LEU A 241 -10.29 17.93 12.57
N THR A 242 -10.79 16.97 13.35
CA THR A 242 -12.04 16.26 13.05
C THR A 242 -13.29 17.12 13.35
N GLY A 243 -13.12 18.22 14.06
CA GLY A 243 -14.20 19.13 14.44
C GLY A 243 -14.75 18.91 15.86
N GLY A 244 -13.93 18.32 16.74
CA GLY A 244 -14.22 18.10 18.15
C GLY A 244 -14.56 16.65 18.50
N VAL A 245 -14.53 16.40 19.80
CA VAL A 245 -14.63 15.03 20.35
C VAL A 245 -16.00 14.39 20.09
N GLU A 246 -17.08 15.15 20.05
CA GLU A 246 -18.41 14.68 19.73
C GLU A 246 -18.52 14.23 18.27
N LYS A 247 -17.98 15.02 17.34
CA LYS A 247 -17.93 14.67 15.91
C LYS A 247 -17.03 13.47 15.66
N ALA A 248 -15.88 13.39 16.33
CA ALA A 248 -14.98 12.23 16.27
C ALA A 248 -15.65 10.95 16.78
N TYR A 249 -16.44 11.03 17.85
CA TYR A 249 -17.22 9.90 18.34
C TYR A 249 -18.17 9.35 17.26
N GLU A 250 -18.95 10.21 16.63
CA GLU A 250 -19.86 9.82 15.55
C GLU A 250 -19.12 9.19 14.37
N TYR A 251 -17.99 9.77 13.94
CA TYR A 251 -17.13 9.17 12.91
C TYR A 251 -16.61 7.78 13.32
N CYS A 252 -16.17 7.59 14.56
CA CYS A 252 -15.74 6.28 15.05
C CYS A 252 -16.87 5.24 15.01
N VAL A 253 -18.12 5.66 15.23
CA VAL A 253 -19.28 4.76 15.10
C VAL A 253 -19.60 4.47 13.63
N LEU A 254 -19.46 5.45 12.74
CA LEU A 254 -19.65 5.24 11.29
C LEU A 254 -18.57 4.31 10.72
N GLU A 255 -17.31 4.50 11.13
CA GLU A 255 -16.17 3.66 10.75
C GLU A 255 -16.32 2.20 11.16
N TYR A 256 -17.10 1.92 12.22
CA TYR A 256 -17.19 0.59 12.82
C TYR A 256 -17.55 -0.51 11.81
N SER A 257 -18.46 -0.28 10.87
CA SER A 257 -18.83 -1.30 9.88
C SER A 257 -17.71 -1.53 8.86
N PHE A 258 -17.07 -0.47 8.39
CA PHE A 258 -15.95 -0.56 7.45
C PHE A 258 -14.79 -1.34 8.07
N ALA A 259 -14.30 -0.91 9.22
CA ALA A 259 -13.18 -1.52 9.92
C ALA A 259 -13.48 -2.94 10.42
N TYR A 260 -14.75 -3.23 10.77
CA TYR A 260 -15.17 -4.58 11.20
C TYR A 260 -14.87 -5.62 10.11
N TRP A 261 -15.23 -5.33 8.87
CA TRP A 261 -15.00 -6.24 7.76
C TRP A 261 -13.56 -6.15 7.24
N GLN A 262 -12.99 -4.97 7.17
CA GLN A 262 -11.60 -4.78 6.76
C GLN A 262 -10.64 -5.64 7.58
N TRP A 263 -10.75 -5.60 8.91
CA TRP A 263 -9.76 -6.24 9.78
C TRP A 263 -10.15 -7.64 10.26
N GLY A 264 -11.42 -7.92 10.45
CA GLY A 264 -11.91 -9.20 10.94
C GLY A 264 -11.43 -9.58 12.35
N TYR A 265 -11.08 -8.59 13.19
CA TYR A 265 -10.50 -8.84 14.52
C TYR A 265 -11.47 -9.43 15.53
N VAL A 266 -12.77 -9.17 15.38
CA VAL A 266 -13.75 -9.48 16.40
C VAL A 266 -14.91 -10.30 15.81
N PRO A 267 -15.11 -11.55 16.28
CA PRO A 267 -16.24 -12.32 15.80
C PRO A 267 -17.57 -11.70 16.30
N SER A 268 -18.60 -11.74 15.46
CA SER A 268 -19.88 -11.09 15.71
C SER A 268 -20.54 -11.47 17.06
N LYS A 269 -20.29 -12.69 17.58
CA LYS A 269 -20.79 -13.11 18.89
C LYS A 269 -20.26 -12.30 20.07
N LYS A 270 -19.12 -11.61 19.90
CA LYS A 270 -18.49 -10.78 20.93
C LYS A 270 -18.89 -9.31 20.86
N ILE A 271 -19.70 -8.90 19.88
CA ILE A 271 -20.23 -7.52 19.82
C ILE A 271 -21.14 -7.31 21.02
N PRO A 272 -20.87 -6.34 21.91
CA PRO A 272 -21.64 -6.11 23.13
C PRO A 272 -23.04 -5.55 22.82
N GLY A 273 -23.96 -5.74 23.75
CA GLY A 273 -25.29 -5.16 23.69
C GLY A 273 -25.47 -4.04 24.70
N LYS A 274 -26.62 -3.39 24.71
CA LYS A 274 -26.95 -2.23 25.58
C LYS A 274 -26.75 -2.48 27.10
N ALA A 275 -26.73 -3.74 27.55
CA ALA A 275 -26.53 -4.08 28.96
C ALA A 275 -25.07 -4.03 29.41
N ALA A 276 -24.12 -3.90 28.46
CA ALA A 276 -22.70 -3.72 28.78
C ALA A 276 -22.45 -2.32 29.35
N LYS A 277 -21.38 -2.17 30.15
CA LYS A 277 -20.98 -0.87 30.69
C LYS A 277 -20.45 0.04 29.57
N ALA A 278 -20.50 1.35 29.78
CA ALA A 278 -20.00 2.32 28.82
C ALA A 278 -18.55 2.07 28.45
N GLU A 279 -17.68 1.80 29.41
CA GLU A 279 -16.26 1.52 29.19
C GLU A 279 -16.07 0.26 28.32
N GLU A 280 -16.86 -0.79 28.50
CA GLU A 280 -16.82 -2.03 27.71
C GLU A 280 -17.25 -1.77 26.25
N ILE A 281 -18.26 -0.91 26.04
CA ILE A 281 -18.72 -0.47 24.71
C ILE A 281 -17.59 0.30 24.00
N ILE A 282 -16.97 1.25 24.68
CA ILE A 282 -15.89 2.10 24.15
C ILE A 282 -14.63 1.28 23.84
N GLU A 283 -14.19 0.42 24.74
CA GLU A 283 -13.05 -0.47 24.51
C GLU A 283 -13.28 -1.40 23.32
N HIS A 284 -14.53 -1.93 23.20
CA HIS A 284 -14.88 -2.76 22.07
C HIS A 284 -14.89 -1.96 20.75
N MET A 285 -15.49 -0.77 20.75
CA MET A 285 -15.54 0.10 19.58
C MET A 285 -14.14 0.52 19.12
N ASN A 286 -13.26 0.92 20.05
CA ASN A 286 -11.87 1.22 19.75
C ASN A 286 -11.11 0.02 19.15
N ARG A 287 -11.35 -1.18 19.65
CA ARG A 287 -10.71 -2.40 19.13
C ARG A 287 -11.06 -2.68 17.67
N VAL A 288 -12.22 -2.24 17.23
CA VAL A 288 -12.72 -2.44 15.85
C VAL A 288 -12.38 -1.25 14.96
N ALA A 289 -12.78 -0.05 15.36
CA ALA A 289 -12.70 1.15 14.54
C ALA A 289 -11.38 1.93 14.67
N GLY A 290 -10.67 1.79 15.82
CA GLY A 290 -9.43 2.55 16.07
C GLY A 290 -9.69 4.05 16.26
N PHE A 291 -9.77 4.53 17.52
CA PHE A 291 -10.08 5.93 17.79
C PHE A 291 -8.95 6.89 17.42
N ASP A 292 -7.72 6.37 17.39
CA ASP A 292 -6.55 7.09 16.88
C ASP A 292 -6.72 7.56 15.43
N TYR A 293 -7.45 6.79 14.62
CA TYR A 293 -7.66 7.10 13.21
C TYR A 293 -8.26 8.48 12.94
N PHE A 294 -9.09 8.98 13.87
CA PHE A 294 -9.67 10.34 13.79
C PHE A 294 -8.94 11.36 14.65
N SER A 295 -7.85 10.98 15.32
CA SER A 295 -7.08 11.90 16.17
C SER A 295 -6.24 12.87 15.32
N ASP A 296 -5.97 14.05 15.88
CA ASP A 296 -5.11 15.04 15.25
C ASP A 296 -3.73 14.49 14.96
N GLN A 297 -3.20 13.63 15.85
CA GLN A 297 -1.89 12.99 15.71
C GLN A 297 -1.85 12.11 14.46
N PHE A 298 -2.85 11.25 14.29
CA PHE A 298 -2.95 10.37 13.12
C PHE A 298 -3.17 11.17 11.83
N ILE A 299 -4.09 12.14 11.85
CA ILE A 299 -4.38 12.99 10.68
C ILE A 299 -3.13 13.72 10.22
N VAL A 300 -2.33 14.28 11.13
CA VAL A 300 -1.09 14.99 10.79
C VAL A 300 -0.07 14.04 10.19
N GLU A 301 0.13 12.86 10.80
CA GLU A 301 1.10 11.86 10.34
C GLU A 301 0.71 11.28 8.96
N TYR A 302 -0.58 10.99 8.74
CA TYR A 302 -1.09 10.39 7.50
C TYR A 302 -1.66 11.42 6.51
N ARG A 303 -1.48 12.70 6.73
CA ARG A 303 -1.92 13.76 5.81
C ARG A 303 -1.43 13.56 4.37
N PRO A 304 -0.19 13.11 4.11
CA PRO A 304 0.25 12.78 2.75
C PRO A 304 -0.61 11.70 2.07
N PHE A 305 -1.06 10.70 2.83
CA PHE A 305 -1.99 9.69 2.31
C PHE A 305 -3.34 10.31 1.96
N PHE A 306 -3.94 11.09 2.87
CA PHE A 306 -5.23 11.74 2.62
C PHE A 306 -5.16 12.68 1.42
N TYR A 307 -4.02 13.37 1.21
CA TYR A 307 -3.84 14.21 0.02
C TYR A 307 -4.00 13.38 -1.26
N GLN A 308 -3.21 12.33 -1.43
CA GLN A 308 -3.29 11.48 -2.62
C GLN A 308 -4.65 10.79 -2.76
N ALA A 309 -5.27 10.37 -1.65
CA ALA A 309 -6.60 9.76 -1.68
C ALA A 309 -7.68 10.73 -2.16
N LEU A 310 -7.62 12.00 -1.74
CA LEU A 310 -8.61 13.02 -2.07
C LEU A 310 -8.34 13.74 -3.40
N THR A 311 -7.16 13.53 -4.01
CA THR A 311 -6.80 14.19 -5.28
C THR A 311 -6.65 13.22 -6.45
N GLU A 312 -6.26 11.96 -6.22
CA GLU A 312 -5.95 11.04 -7.32
C GLU A 312 -6.38 9.59 -7.11
N MET A 313 -6.15 9.03 -5.89
CA MET A 313 -6.29 7.59 -5.68
C MET A 313 -7.72 7.18 -5.33
N GLY A 314 -8.58 8.14 -4.99
CA GLY A 314 -9.92 7.90 -4.49
C GLY A 314 -9.94 7.31 -3.07
N TYR A 315 -11.12 7.34 -2.47
CA TYR A 315 -11.30 6.85 -1.10
C TYR A 315 -12.73 6.35 -0.86
N TYR A 316 -13.16 6.35 0.37
CA TYR A 316 -14.52 6.01 0.78
C TYR A 316 -15.13 7.14 1.61
N GLY A 317 -16.44 7.05 1.77
CA GLY A 317 -17.22 7.84 2.70
C GLY A 317 -18.13 6.96 3.53
N TYR A 318 -19.07 7.59 4.21
CA TYR A 318 -20.06 6.90 5.05
C TYR A 318 -21.47 7.16 4.53
N ASP A 319 -22.29 6.10 4.41
CA ASP A 319 -23.72 6.22 4.11
C ASP A 319 -24.42 6.86 5.33
N LEU A 320 -24.58 8.18 5.32
CA LEU A 320 -25.20 8.93 6.41
C LEU A 320 -26.70 8.69 6.50
N ASP A 321 -27.40 8.41 5.39
CA ASP A 321 -28.87 8.24 5.34
C ASP A 321 -29.35 7.15 6.30
N VAL A 322 -28.57 6.10 6.44
CA VAL A 322 -28.87 4.97 7.34
C VAL A 322 -28.92 5.39 8.81
N PHE A 323 -28.20 6.45 9.16
CA PHE A 323 -28.00 6.92 10.53
C PHE A 323 -28.47 8.36 10.76
N GLU A 324 -28.96 9.08 9.74
CA GLU A 324 -29.33 10.51 9.73
C GLU A 324 -30.04 10.97 11.01
N LYS A 325 -31.08 10.25 11.43
CA LYS A 325 -31.88 10.59 12.63
C LYS A 325 -31.13 10.44 13.96
N TYR A 326 -29.91 9.91 13.98
CA TYR A 326 -29.12 9.69 15.18
C TYR A 326 -27.85 10.56 15.19
N LEU A 327 -27.40 11.05 14.01
CA LEU A 327 -26.26 11.93 13.88
C LEU A 327 -26.65 13.35 14.35
N GLN A 328 -25.74 14.01 15.07
CA GLN A 328 -25.92 15.35 15.60
C GLN A 328 -24.81 16.29 15.16
N HIS A 329 -23.65 15.74 14.79
CA HIS A 329 -22.42 16.49 14.52
C HIS A 329 -21.84 16.20 13.14
N VAL A 330 -21.96 14.98 12.63
CA VAL A 330 -21.45 14.59 11.32
C VAL A 330 -22.47 14.92 10.24
N ASP A 331 -22.06 15.76 9.30
CA ASP A 331 -22.82 16.24 8.13
C ASP A 331 -22.08 16.02 6.81
N ASN A 332 -20.81 15.58 6.88
CA ASN A 332 -19.95 15.32 5.72
C ASN A 332 -19.49 13.85 5.74
N PRO A 333 -19.79 13.05 4.69
CA PRO A 333 -19.42 11.65 4.65
C PRO A 333 -17.94 11.40 4.34
N ILE A 334 -17.21 12.39 3.79
CA ILE A 334 -15.85 12.23 3.28
C ILE A 334 -14.78 12.90 4.14
N PHE A 335 -13.53 12.59 3.89
CA PHE A 335 -12.38 12.93 4.75
C PHE A 335 -11.75 14.30 4.46
N THR A 336 -12.48 15.24 3.88
CA THR A 336 -11.95 16.60 3.58
C THR A 336 -11.53 17.38 4.84
N PHE A 337 -12.05 17.01 6.01
CA PHE A 337 -11.65 17.60 7.30
C PHE A 337 -10.16 17.35 7.65
N THR A 338 -9.48 16.44 6.97
CA THR A 338 -8.05 16.17 7.17
C THR A 338 -7.15 17.30 6.67
N PHE A 339 -7.71 18.24 5.89
CA PHE A 339 -7.03 19.42 5.39
C PHE A 339 -7.74 20.71 5.79
N PRO A 340 -6.98 21.82 5.98
CA PRO A 340 -7.60 23.13 6.13
C PRO A 340 -8.22 23.58 4.79
N GLU A 341 -9.29 24.38 4.85
CA GLU A 341 -9.99 24.92 3.67
C GLU A 341 -9.08 25.69 2.67
N SER A 342 -7.92 26.16 3.15
CA SER A 342 -6.94 26.86 2.31
C SER A 342 -6.19 25.94 1.33
N VAL A 343 -6.28 24.61 1.48
CA VAL A 343 -5.69 23.63 0.57
C VAL A 343 -6.77 23.18 -0.41
N GLU A 344 -6.53 23.46 -1.70
CA GLU A 344 -7.41 22.99 -2.76
C GLU A 344 -7.24 21.47 -2.96
N LEU A 345 -8.34 20.73 -2.83
CA LEU A 345 -8.43 19.29 -3.05
C LEU A 345 -9.32 19.05 -4.28
N SER A 346 -8.69 18.95 -5.45
CA SER A 346 -9.38 18.66 -6.70
C SER A 346 -9.10 17.23 -7.12
N PHE A 347 -10.13 16.38 -7.18
CA PHE A 347 -9.98 14.98 -7.55
C PHE A 347 -9.85 14.80 -9.05
N ASN A 348 -8.84 14.04 -9.48
CA ASN A 348 -8.61 13.67 -10.88
C ASN A 348 -9.42 12.39 -11.23
N GLU A 349 -10.67 12.56 -11.63
CA GLU A 349 -11.57 11.45 -11.97
C GLU A 349 -11.04 10.58 -13.15
N GLY A 350 -10.23 11.17 -14.04
CA GLY A 350 -9.71 10.46 -15.23
C GLY A 350 -8.66 9.42 -14.91
N LEU A 351 -7.83 9.65 -13.90
CA LEU A 351 -6.64 8.83 -13.64
C LEU A 351 -6.97 7.35 -13.34
N SER A 352 -7.93 7.11 -12.46
CA SER A 352 -8.35 5.73 -12.13
C SER A 352 -9.05 5.03 -13.29
N VAL A 353 -9.75 5.77 -14.14
CA VAL A 353 -10.35 5.25 -15.38
C VAL A 353 -9.27 4.86 -16.37
N ASP A 354 -8.24 5.68 -16.54
CA ASP A 354 -7.10 5.40 -17.43
C ASP A 354 -6.28 4.22 -16.90
N LEU A 355 -6.06 4.13 -15.59
CA LEU A 355 -5.41 2.97 -14.95
C LEU A 355 -6.22 1.68 -15.18
N GLN A 356 -7.56 1.70 -15.00
CA GLN A 356 -8.39 0.53 -15.30
C GLN A 356 -8.33 0.14 -16.77
N LYS A 357 -8.30 1.12 -17.67
CA LYS A 357 -8.13 0.86 -19.09
C LYS A 357 -6.78 0.20 -19.38
N TYR A 358 -5.68 0.73 -18.85
CA TYR A 358 -4.36 0.13 -18.95
C TYR A 358 -4.34 -1.32 -18.45
N LEU A 359 -4.97 -1.60 -17.29
CA LEU A 359 -5.06 -2.95 -16.71
C LEU A 359 -5.85 -3.92 -17.61
N ASN A 360 -6.79 -3.43 -18.39
CA ASN A 360 -7.59 -4.25 -19.30
C ASN A 360 -6.95 -4.47 -20.68
N GLU A 361 -6.19 -3.51 -21.18
CA GLU A 361 -5.78 -3.49 -22.58
C GLU A 361 -4.28 -3.74 -22.78
N GLU A 362 -3.43 -3.42 -21.79
CA GLU A 362 -1.98 -3.39 -21.95
C GLU A 362 -1.22 -4.16 -20.88
N ALA A 363 -1.76 -4.22 -19.64
CA ALA A 363 -1.05 -4.76 -18.51
C ALA A 363 -0.95 -6.29 -18.51
N GLU A 364 0.25 -6.81 -18.25
CA GLU A 364 0.53 -8.24 -18.18
C GLU A 364 1.24 -8.59 -16.87
N ASN A 365 1.27 -9.91 -16.54
CA ASN A 365 2.02 -10.47 -15.42
C ASN A 365 1.63 -9.88 -14.05
N TYR A 366 0.34 -9.59 -13.84
CA TYR A 366 -0.17 -9.23 -12.54
C TYR A 366 -0.70 -10.44 -11.79
N ILE A 367 -0.47 -10.45 -10.46
CA ILE A 367 -1.08 -11.38 -9.52
C ILE A 367 -1.74 -10.55 -8.41
N PHE A 368 -3.03 -10.29 -8.55
CA PHE A 368 -3.81 -9.57 -7.55
C PHE A 368 -4.24 -10.51 -6.42
N ILE A 369 -4.04 -10.09 -5.17
CA ILE A 369 -4.38 -10.86 -3.97
C ILE A 369 -5.37 -10.07 -3.13
N TYR A 370 -6.57 -10.61 -2.91
CA TYR A 370 -7.64 -9.97 -2.16
C TYR A 370 -8.22 -10.86 -1.07
N GLY A 371 -8.88 -10.26 -0.09
CA GLY A 371 -9.72 -10.94 0.90
C GLY A 371 -11.21 -10.74 0.60
N GLU A 372 -11.99 -11.81 0.56
CA GLU A 372 -13.42 -11.74 0.21
C GLU A 372 -14.21 -10.82 1.15
N TYR A 373 -13.86 -10.75 2.44
CA TYR A 373 -14.55 -9.94 3.44
C TYR A 373 -13.89 -8.58 3.69
N ASP A 374 -12.76 -8.32 3.06
CA ASP A 374 -12.11 -7.03 3.15
C ASP A 374 -12.97 -5.94 2.53
N THR A 375 -13.30 -4.90 3.27
CA THR A 375 -14.10 -3.77 2.76
C THR A 375 -13.46 -3.14 1.52
N TRP A 376 -12.11 -3.07 1.46
CA TRP A 376 -11.38 -2.59 0.29
C TRP A 376 -11.53 -3.48 -0.95
N SER A 377 -11.99 -4.73 -0.78
CA SER A 377 -12.30 -5.60 -1.93
C SER A 377 -13.59 -5.20 -2.67
N ALA A 378 -14.38 -4.27 -2.11
CA ALA A 378 -15.46 -3.59 -2.84
C ALA A 378 -14.95 -2.88 -4.11
N THR A 379 -13.73 -2.37 -4.02
CA THR A 379 -13.07 -1.62 -5.10
C THR A 379 -11.85 -2.37 -5.64
N ALA A 380 -11.83 -3.70 -5.50
CA ALA A 380 -10.81 -4.54 -6.10
C ALA A 380 -10.81 -4.41 -7.63
N VAL A 381 -9.64 -4.61 -8.23
CA VAL A 381 -9.54 -4.86 -9.67
C VAL A 381 -10.22 -6.20 -9.97
N THR A 382 -11.27 -6.18 -10.77
CA THR A 382 -12.06 -7.39 -11.13
C THR A 382 -12.05 -7.68 -12.62
N SER A 383 -11.49 -6.77 -13.42
CA SER A 383 -11.34 -6.93 -14.87
C SER A 383 -9.90 -6.60 -15.29
N ILE A 384 -9.33 -7.52 -16.06
CA ILE A 384 -7.95 -7.48 -16.58
C ILE A 384 -7.90 -7.83 -18.08
N GLY A 385 -9.03 -7.73 -18.77
CA GLY A 385 -9.14 -8.05 -20.21
C GLY A 385 -8.71 -9.48 -20.53
N ASP A 386 -8.03 -9.64 -21.67
CA ASP A 386 -7.47 -10.92 -22.15
C ASP A 386 -6.02 -11.16 -21.66
N SER A 387 -5.57 -10.41 -20.63
CA SER A 387 -4.23 -10.51 -20.05
C SER A 387 -3.95 -11.90 -19.45
N ASN A 388 -2.68 -12.28 -19.41
CA ASN A 388 -2.21 -13.46 -18.67
C ASN A 388 -2.28 -13.31 -17.14
N SER A 389 -2.59 -12.11 -16.65
CA SER A 389 -2.69 -11.75 -15.24
C SER A 389 -3.71 -12.63 -14.47
N LYS A 390 -3.61 -12.67 -13.14
CA LYS A 390 -4.46 -13.49 -12.26
C LYS A 390 -5.02 -12.66 -11.11
N ILE A 391 -6.25 -12.98 -10.72
CA ILE A 391 -6.91 -12.38 -9.56
C ILE A 391 -7.32 -13.48 -8.59
N PHE A 392 -6.88 -13.38 -7.35
CA PHE A 392 -7.17 -14.36 -6.31
C PHE A 392 -7.92 -13.70 -5.14
N PHE A 393 -9.07 -14.27 -4.80
CA PHE A 393 -9.82 -13.92 -3.60
C PHE A 393 -9.72 -15.05 -2.59
N LYS A 394 -9.23 -14.77 -1.39
CA LYS A 394 -9.28 -15.71 -0.28
C LYS A 394 -10.67 -15.69 0.32
N GLU A 395 -11.36 -16.86 0.36
CA GLU A 395 -12.65 -17.02 1.01
C GLU A 395 -12.59 -16.58 2.49
N GLY A 396 -13.53 -15.74 2.91
CA GLY A 396 -13.59 -15.17 4.27
C GLY A 396 -12.36 -14.35 4.66
N GLY A 397 -11.46 -14.03 3.71
CA GLY A 397 -10.25 -13.25 3.95
C GLY A 397 -10.58 -11.78 4.25
N SER A 398 -9.75 -11.15 5.07
CA SER A 398 -9.81 -9.72 5.42
C SER A 398 -8.62 -8.97 4.76
N HIS A 399 -8.42 -7.70 5.08
CA HIS A 399 -7.26 -6.90 4.66
C HIS A 399 -5.90 -7.52 5.04
N ARG A 400 -5.93 -8.54 5.89
CA ARG A 400 -4.77 -9.32 6.31
C ARG A 400 -4.49 -10.53 5.39
N THR A 401 -5.17 -10.63 4.26
CA THR A 401 -4.94 -11.69 3.30
C THR A 401 -3.54 -11.59 2.69
N ARG A 402 -2.81 -12.68 2.75
CA ARG A 402 -1.46 -12.87 2.19
C ARG A 402 -1.39 -14.27 1.59
N ILE A 403 -0.46 -14.54 0.68
CA ILE A 403 -0.26 -15.87 0.08
C ILE A 403 -0.06 -16.91 1.19
N ASN A 404 0.73 -16.59 2.21
CA ASN A 404 1.04 -17.50 3.30
C ASN A 404 -0.16 -17.92 4.16
N ASN A 405 -1.24 -17.18 4.15
CA ASN A 405 -2.45 -17.52 4.88
C ASN A 405 -3.61 -17.98 4.00
N MET A 406 -3.38 -18.18 2.69
CA MET A 406 -4.33 -18.80 1.76
C MET A 406 -4.45 -20.31 1.96
N PRO A 407 -5.55 -20.95 1.48
CA PRO A 407 -5.60 -22.39 1.31
C PRO A 407 -4.43 -22.91 0.49
N LYS A 408 -3.99 -24.14 0.77
CA LYS A 408 -2.78 -24.73 0.15
C LYS A 408 -2.85 -24.71 -1.38
N GLU A 409 -3.96 -25.13 -1.93
CA GLU A 409 -4.19 -25.21 -3.37
C GLU A 409 -4.07 -23.83 -4.02
N GLN A 410 -4.71 -22.84 -3.43
CA GLN A 410 -4.66 -21.46 -3.93
C GLN A 410 -3.25 -20.86 -3.82
N LYS A 411 -2.53 -21.16 -2.73
CA LYS A 411 -1.13 -20.76 -2.57
C LYS A 411 -0.24 -21.37 -3.67
N GLU A 412 -0.43 -22.66 -3.99
CA GLU A 412 0.30 -23.37 -5.05
C GLU A 412 -0.01 -22.74 -6.43
N GLU A 413 -1.26 -22.37 -6.70
CA GLU A 413 -1.66 -21.68 -7.94
C GLU A 413 -0.97 -20.32 -8.07
N VAL A 414 -0.91 -19.51 -6.99
CA VAL A 414 -0.23 -18.21 -6.98
C VAL A 414 1.25 -18.36 -7.31
N TYR A 415 1.97 -19.30 -6.64
CA TYR A 415 3.39 -19.49 -6.91
C TYR A 415 3.67 -20.12 -8.27
N THR A 416 2.73 -20.93 -8.79
CA THR A 416 2.82 -21.45 -10.17
C THR A 416 2.69 -20.32 -11.19
N ALA A 417 1.74 -19.38 -10.98
CA ALA A 417 1.61 -18.21 -11.83
C ALA A 417 2.85 -17.33 -11.76
N LEU A 418 3.35 -17.05 -10.54
CA LEU A 418 4.57 -16.27 -10.34
C LEU A 418 5.77 -16.91 -11.10
N GLY A 419 5.98 -18.22 -10.95
CA GLY A 419 7.04 -18.91 -11.65
C GLY A 419 6.90 -18.86 -13.18
N SER A 420 5.66 -18.91 -13.70
CA SER A 420 5.42 -18.82 -15.15
C SER A 420 5.67 -17.43 -15.75
N PHE A 421 5.62 -16.37 -14.93
CA PHE A 421 5.90 -15.01 -15.37
C PHE A 421 7.40 -14.63 -15.28
N LEU A 422 8.19 -15.42 -14.57
CA LEU A 422 9.64 -15.25 -14.43
C LEU A 422 10.46 -16.05 -15.45
N HIS A 423 9.81 -16.72 -16.42
CA HIS A 423 10.41 -17.52 -17.49
C HIS A 423 9.90 -17.05 -18.84
#